data_a7bc219663eb45bb3a7ef7b8bea260cb
#
_entry.id   a7bc219663eb45bb3a7ef7b8bea260cb
#
_cell.length_a   1.000
_cell.length_b   1.000
_cell.length_c   1.000
_cell.angle_alpha   90.00
_cell.angle_beta   90.00
_cell.angle_gamma   90.00
#
_symmetry.space_group_name_H-M   'P 1'
#
loop_
_entity.id
_entity.type
_entity.pdbx_description
1 polymer ?
#
loop_
_entity_poly.entity_id
_entity_poly.type
_entity_poly.pdbx_seq_one_letter_code
_entity_poly.pdbx_strand_id
1 'polypeptide(L)'
;MTIDFKGRVAIVTGAGGGLGREHALALAARGAKVVVNDLGGARDGSGGSSAAAMAVVEEIRAAGGEAIANGASVTDFEAVQAMVADTMAQWGRVDILINNAGILRDKSFAKMDIADFKLVLDVHLMGAVHCCKAVWPIMTEQKYGRIVMTTSSSGLYGNFGQSNYGAAKLALVGLMQTLAIEGAKYDIRVNSLAPTAATRMTESLFPEELLKALQASDVVPAMLVLASEQAPSRAILCAGAGSFEAANITMTQGVWIGRAADAPEQLAARLAEVRQREGEIVPESGTAQGHLELSKAMAQIKAQ
;
A
#
# COMPACT_ATOMS: atom_id res chain seq x y z
N MET A 1 25.24 -5.05 0.11
CA MET A 1 24.57 -4.48 1.32
C MET A 1 23.53 -5.51 1.77
N THR A 2 23.59 -5.94 3.02
CA THR A 2 22.65 -6.94 3.56
C THR A 2 21.48 -6.18 4.21
N ILE A 3 20.25 -6.50 3.83
CA ILE A 3 19.04 -5.98 4.49
C ILE A 3 18.77 -6.85 5.70
N ASP A 4 18.85 -6.29 6.90
CA ASP A 4 18.45 -6.95 8.15
C ASP A 4 17.53 -6.05 8.96
N PHE A 5 16.82 -6.65 9.93
CA PHE A 5 15.84 -5.97 10.77
C PHE A 5 16.09 -6.26 12.27
N LYS A 6 17.31 -6.57 12.63
CA LYS A 6 17.68 -6.82 14.04
C LYS A 6 17.30 -5.63 14.92
N GLY A 7 16.61 -5.91 16.02
CA GLY A 7 16.12 -4.89 16.94
C GLY A 7 14.90 -4.10 16.46
N ARG A 8 14.34 -4.41 15.29
CA ARG A 8 13.12 -3.81 14.77
C ARG A 8 11.89 -4.64 15.11
N VAL A 9 10.77 -3.97 15.27
CA VAL A 9 9.46 -4.57 15.52
C VAL A 9 8.52 -4.26 14.35
N ALA A 10 7.93 -5.30 13.78
CA ALA A 10 7.05 -5.21 12.64
C ALA A 10 5.63 -5.68 12.99
N ILE A 11 4.62 -4.94 12.52
CA ILE A 11 3.22 -5.38 12.51
C ILE A 11 2.86 -5.70 11.06
N VAL A 12 2.37 -6.91 10.79
CA VAL A 12 1.90 -7.35 9.48
C VAL A 12 0.42 -7.70 9.59
N THR A 13 -0.45 -6.99 8.87
CA THR A 13 -1.88 -7.26 8.87
C THR A 13 -2.28 -8.25 7.77
N GLY A 14 -3.29 -9.09 8.03
CA GLY A 14 -3.65 -10.17 7.10
C GLY A 14 -2.54 -11.20 6.94
N ALA A 15 -1.82 -11.49 8.03
CA ALA A 15 -0.58 -12.27 8.01
C ALA A 15 -0.78 -13.77 8.29
N GLY A 16 -2.01 -14.26 8.42
CA GLY A 16 -2.31 -15.68 8.62
C GLY A 16 -2.16 -16.54 7.36
N GLY A 17 -1.87 -15.95 6.19
CA GLY A 17 -1.68 -16.70 4.95
C GLY A 17 -1.24 -15.81 3.77
N GLY A 18 -0.98 -16.44 2.63
CA GLY A 18 -0.63 -15.78 1.38
C GLY A 18 0.54 -14.80 1.52
N LEU A 19 0.43 -13.63 0.91
CA LEU A 19 1.47 -12.58 0.95
C LEU A 19 1.84 -12.17 2.37
N GLY A 20 0.86 -11.94 3.25
CA GLY A 20 1.11 -11.49 4.61
C GLY A 20 1.94 -12.49 5.42
N ARG A 21 1.66 -13.79 5.26
CA ARG A 21 2.49 -14.86 5.87
C ARG A 21 3.94 -14.79 5.37
N GLU A 22 4.15 -14.74 4.05
CA GLU A 22 5.50 -14.65 3.48
C GLU A 22 6.25 -13.39 3.94
N HIS A 23 5.56 -12.27 4.07
CA HIS A 23 6.13 -11.04 4.62
C HIS A 23 6.55 -11.20 6.08
N ALA A 24 5.69 -11.79 6.92
CA ALA A 24 5.97 -12.02 8.33
C ALA A 24 7.18 -12.96 8.52
N LEU A 25 7.21 -14.07 7.80
CA LEU A 25 8.32 -15.03 7.82
C LEU A 25 9.65 -14.38 7.39
N ALA A 26 9.63 -13.61 6.30
CA ALA A 26 10.84 -12.98 5.78
C ALA A 26 11.41 -11.88 6.69
N LEU A 27 10.53 -11.09 7.33
CA LEU A 27 10.95 -10.11 8.33
C LEU A 27 11.56 -10.80 9.56
N ALA A 28 10.92 -11.84 10.08
CA ALA A 28 11.42 -12.62 11.21
C ALA A 28 12.75 -13.31 10.90
N ALA A 29 12.90 -13.94 9.73
CA ALA A 29 14.13 -14.58 9.29
C ALA A 29 15.31 -13.59 9.17
N ARG A 30 15.03 -12.29 9.07
CA ARG A 30 16.02 -11.21 9.04
C ARG A 30 16.16 -10.47 10.38
N GLY A 31 15.60 -11.03 11.46
CA GLY A 31 15.80 -10.57 12.84
C GLY A 31 14.77 -9.58 13.36
N ALA A 32 13.68 -9.31 12.65
CA ALA A 32 12.57 -8.56 13.21
C ALA A 32 11.78 -9.39 14.23
N LYS A 33 11.23 -8.71 15.23
CA LYS A 33 10.15 -9.24 16.07
C LYS A 33 8.81 -8.91 15.37
N VAL A 34 7.90 -9.88 15.25
CA VAL A 34 6.75 -9.75 14.37
C VAL A 34 5.43 -9.94 15.10
N VAL A 35 4.53 -8.96 14.96
CA VAL A 35 3.10 -9.17 15.24
C VAL A 35 2.44 -9.72 13.99
N VAL A 36 1.97 -10.94 14.07
CA VAL A 36 1.18 -11.60 13.04
C VAL A 36 -0.29 -11.30 13.31
N ASN A 37 -0.83 -10.25 12.69
CA ASN A 37 -2.24 -9.90 12.84
C ASN A 37 -3.06 -10.55 11.72
N ASP A 38 -4.09 -11.31 12.10
CA ASP A 38 -5.07 -11.87 11.18
C ASP A 38 -6.37 -12.15 11.90
N LEU A 39 -7.49 -11.65 11.36
CA LEU A 39 -8.82 -11.95 11.89
C LEU A 39 -9.20 -13.43 11.66
N GLY A 40 -8.54 -14.11 10.71
CA GLY A 40 -8.84 -15.48 10.33
C GLY A 40 -10.14 -15.66 9.55
N GLY A 41 -10.59 -14.60 8.88
CA GLY A 41 -11.78 -14.62 8.05
C GLY A 41 -11.57 -15.31 6.70
N ALA A 42 -12.68 -15.65 6.04
CA ALA A 42 -12.69 -16.11 4.67
C ALA A 42 -12.33 -14.98 3.69
N ARG A 43 -12.15 -15.33 2.39
CA ARG A 43 -11.81 -14.39 1.31
C ARG A 43 -12.77 -13.21 1.20
N ASP A 44 -14.05 -13.42 1.51
CA ASP A 44 -15.11 -12.42 1.43
C ASP A 44 -15.28 -11.58 2.71
N GLY A 45 -14.46 -11.84 3.73
CA GLY A 45 -14.48 -11.15 5.02
C GLY A 45 -15.40 -11.78 6.06
N SER A 46 -16.01 -12.94 5.78
CA SER A 46 -16.84 -13.65 6.75
C SER A 46 -16.04 -14.52 7.72
N GLY A 47 -16.58 -14.73 8.93
CA GLY A 47 -15.93 -15.57 9.94
C GLY A 47 -14.72 -14.93 10.63
N GLY A 48 -14.06 -15.71 11.49
CA GLY A 48 -12.83 -15.32 12.18
C GLY A 48 -12.27 -16.48 13.00
N SER A 49 -10.94 -16.58 13.06
CA SER A 49 -10.20 -17.57 13.84
C SER A 49 -8.75 -17.15 14.04
N SER A 50 -8.26 -17.21 15.26
CA SER A 50 -6.83 -16.94 15.55
C SER A 50 -5.89 -18.06 15.08
N ALA A 51 -6.41 -19.20 14.63
CA ALA A 51 -5.61 -20.38 14.29
C ALA A 51 -4.58 -20.11 13.19
N ALA A 52 -4.96 -19.34 12.15
CA ALA A 52 -4.06 -19.01 11.05
C ALA A 52 -2.86 -18.14 11.51
N ALA A 53 -3.13 -17.10 12.32
CA ALA A 53 -2.08 -16.28 12.89
C ALA A 53 -1.16 -17.07 13.83
N MET A 54 -1.72 -17.94 14.66
CA MET A 54 -0.96 -18.80 15.57
C MET A 54 -0.04 -19.77 14.83
N ALA A 55 -0.51 -20.38 13.74
CA ALA A 55 0.31 -21.29 12.92
C ALA A 55 1.56 -20.56 12.37
N VAL A 56 1.41 -19.35 11.87
CA VAL A 56 2.54 -18.54 11.38
C VAL A 56 3.50 -18.15 12.52
N VAL A 57 2.97 -17.82 13.70
CA VAL A 57 3.80 -17.54 14.88
C VAL A 57 4.65 -18.77 15.29
N GLU A 58 4.04 -19.95 15.29
CA GLU A 58 4.76 -21.18 15.61
C GLU A 58 5.84 -21.51 14.57
N GLU A 59 5.58 -21.27 13.30
CA GLU A 59 6.56 -21.42 12.23
C GLU A 59 7.74 -20.45 12.41
N ILE A 60 7.48 -19.19 12.72
CA ILE A 60 8.53 -18.20 13.03
C ILE A 60 9.37 -18.65 14.24
N ARG A 61 8.71 -19.10 15.30
CA ARG A 61 9.40 -19.55 16.52
C ARG A 61 10.24 -20.82 16.31
N ALA A 62 9.70 -21.77 15.52
CA ALA A 62 10.43 -22.97 15.17
C ALA A 62 11.68 -22.68 14.33
N ALA A 63 11.68 -21.60 13.55
CA ALA A 63 12.84 -21.09 12.83
C ALA A 63 13.78 -20.22 13.68
N GLY A 64 13.52 -20.07 14.99
CA GLY A 64 14.33 -19.29 15.93
C GLY A 64 14.01 -17.79 15.96
N GLY A 65 12.93 -17.34 15.30
CA GLY A 65 12.46 -15.96 15.35
C GLY A 65 11.54 -15.67 16.54
N GLU A 66 11.16 -14.41 16.69
CA GLU A 66 10.28 -13.93 17.77
C GLU A 66 9.00 -13.35 17.17
N ALA A 67 7.84 -13.89 17.55
CA ALA A 67 6.54 -13.42 17.06
C ALA A 67 5.42 -13.62 18.07
N ILE A 68 4.38 -12.79 17.95
CA ILE A 68 3.11 -12.92 18.67
C ILE A 68 1.94 -12.87 17.68
N ALA A 69 0.87 -13.58 17.99
CA ALA A 69 -0.36 -13.55 17.20
C ALA A 69 -1.32 -12.48 17.75
N ASN A 70 -2.05 -11.86 16.85
CA ASN A 70 -3.12 -10.92 17.19
C ASN A 70 -4.33 -11.13 16.26
N GLY A 71 -5.53 -11.14 16.82
CA GLY A 71 -6.79 -11.40 16.12
C GLY A 71 -7.64 -10.14 15.85
N ALA A 72 -7.11 -8.94 16.05
CA ALA A 72 -7.86 -7.71 15.86
C ALA A 72 -8.34 -7.55 14.41
N SER A 73 -9.61 -7.15 14.25
CA SER A 73 -10.08 -6.64 12.97
C SER A 73 -9.47 -5.27 12.70
N VAL A 74 -8.90 -5.06 11.50
CA VAL A 74 -8.38 -3.74 11.09
C VAL A 74 -9.49 -2.69 10.95
N THR A 75 -10.76 -3.11 10.84
CA THR A 75 -11.91 -2.19 10.80
C THR A 75 -12.33 -1.68 12.17
N ASP A 76 -11.85 -2.30 13.24
CA ASP A 76 -12.10 -1.90 14.62
C ASP A 76 -10.89 -1.10 15.15
N PHE A 77 -11.05 0.21 15.26
CA PHE A 77 -9.95 1.09 15.68
C PHE A 77 -9.50 0.85 17.12
N GLU A 78 -10.43 0.53 18.03
CA GLU A 78 -10.09 0.25 19.44
C GLU A 78 -9.28 -1.05 19.53
N ALA A 79 -9.66 -2.08 18.80
CA ALA A 79 -8.91 -3.33 18.74
C ALA A 79 -7.51 -3.14 18.12
N VAL A 80 -7.39 -2.29 17.10
CA VAL A 80 -6.09 -1.92 16.51
C VAL A 80 -5.21 -1.15 17.51
N GLN A 81 -5.80 -0.22 18.28
CA GLN A 81 -5.06 0.49 19.34
C GLN A 81 -4.57 -0.46 20.44
N ALA A 82 -5.42 -1.43 20.83
CA ALA A 82 -5.02 -2.46 21.79
C ALA A 82 -3.86 -3.32 21.26
N MET A 83 -3.91 -3.75 20.00
CA MET A 83 -2.81 -4.48 19.34
C MET A 83 -1.49 -3.70 19.40
N VAL A 84 -1.53 -2.41 19.12
CA VAL A 84 -0.34 -1.55 19.18
C VAL A 84 0.15 -1.36 20.61
N ALA A 85 -0.76 -1.19 21.58
CA ALA A 85 -0.41 -1.09 23.00
C ALA A 85 0.25 -2.37 23.53
N ASP A 86 -0.28 -3.54 23.18
CA ASP A 86 0.31 -4.84 23.51
C ASP A 86 1.70 -5.00 22.89
N THR A 87 1.89 -4.54 21.65
CA THR A 87 3.19 -4.54 20.98
C THR A 87 4.20 -3.67 21.73
N MET A 88 3.78 -2.48 22.15
CA MET A 88 4.61 -1.57 22.94
C MET A 88 4.93 -2.14 24.32
N ALA A 89 3.98 -2.78 24.99
CA ALA A 89 4.21 -3.44 26.28
C ALA A 89 5.22 -4.59 26.16
N GLN A 90 5.15 -5.35 25.06
CA GLN A 90 6.02 -6.49 24.79
C GLN A 90 7.45 -6.10 24.40
N TRP A 91 7.62 -5.08 23.55
CA TRP A 91 8.92 -4.78 22.92
C TRP A 91 9.34 -3.31 22.95
N GLY A 92 8.50 -2.41 23.43
CA GLY A 92 8.80 -0.99 23.63
C GLY A 92 8.92 -0.15 22.37
N ARG A 93 8.57 -0.71 21.19
CA ARG A 93 8.69 0.00 19.91
C ARG A 93 7.81 -0.59 18.81
N VAL A 94 7.53 0.19 17.77
CA VAL A 94 6.97 -0.26 16.49
C VAL A 94 7.71 0.46 15.36
N ASP A 95 8.42 -0.28 14.52
CA ASP A 95 9.27 0.27 13.46
C ASP A 95 8.68 0.11 12.08
N ILE A 96 7.99 -0.99 11.82
CA ILE A 96 7.51 -1.40 10.51
C ILE A 96 6.02 -1.73 10.60
N LEU A 97 5.26 -1.21 9.65
CA LEU A 97 3.85 -1.55 9.46
C LEU A 97 3.63 -1.99 8.01
N ILE A 98 3.18 -3.24 7.84
CA ILE A 98 2.75 -3.77 6.54
C ILE A 98 1.23 -3.86 6.52
N ASN A 99 0.58 -2.89 5.86
CA ASN A 99 -0.85 -2.88 5.62
C ASN A 99 -1.18 -3.83 4.46
N ASN A 100 -1.45 -5.09 4.79
CA ASN A 100 -1.72 -6.13 3.79
C ASN A 100 -3.12 -6.75 3.92
N ALA A 101 -3.81 -6.59 5.05
CA ALA A 101 -5.16 -7.11 5.24
C ALA A 101 -6.11 -6.69 4.11
N GLY A 102 -6.96 -7.62 3.66
CA GLY A 102 -7.87 -7.34 2.57
C GLY A 102 -8.86 -8.47 2.28
N ILE A 103 -9.92 -8.12 1.58
CA ILE A 103 -10.99 -9.01 1.13
C ILE A 103 -11.33 -8.74 -0.34
N LEU A 104 -12.07 -9.63 -0.98
CA LEU A 104 -12.62 -9.45 -2.32
C LEU A 104 -14.13 -9.65 -2.34
N ARG A 105 -14.84 -8.73 -2.97
CA ARG A 105 -16.27 -8.78 -3.28
C ARG A 105 -16.50 -8.30 -4.71
N ASP A 106 -15.98 -9.09 -5.66
CA ASP A 106 -15.92 -8.72 -7.07
C ASP A 106 -17.28 -8.92 -7.74
N LYS A 107 -17.79 -7.89 -8.38
CA LYS A 107 -18.99 -7.87 -9.23
C LYS A 107 -18.85 -6.75 -10.26
N SER A 108 -19.45 -6.89 -11.44
CA SER A 108 -19.56 -5.74 -12.35
C SER A 108 -20.29 -4.59 -11.64
N PHE A 109 -19.92 -3.35 -11.95
CA PHE A 109 -20.43 -2.16 -11.25
C PHE A 109 -21.97 -2.11 -11.22
N ALA A 110 -22.63 -2.48 -12.31
CA ALA A 110 -24.09 -2.52 -12.39
C ALA A 110 -24.75 -3.53 -11.45
N LYS A 111 -24.00 -4.57 -11.01
CA LYS A 111 -24.49 -5.63 -10.12
C LYS A 111 -23.92 -5.55 -8.71
N MET A 112 -23.07 -4.58 -8.45
CA MET A 112 -22.37 -4.45 -7.16
C MET A 112 -23.30 -3.82 -6.11
N ASP A 113 -23.41 -4.46 -4.97
CA ASP A 113 -24.13 -3.92 -3.83
C ASP A 113 -23.29 -2.82 -3.15
N ILE A 114 -23.96 -1.74 -2.74
CA ILE A 114 -23.29 -0.63 -2.02
C ILE A 114 -22.70 -1.11 -0.68
N ALA A 115 -23.30 -2.10 -0.04
CA ALA A 115 -22.77 -2.69 1.18
C ALA A 115 -21.42 -3.39 0.93
N ASP A 116 -21.31 -4.17 -0.17
CA ASP A 116 -20.06 -4.79 -0.59
C ASP A 116 -18.98 -3.74 -0.93
N PHE A 117 -19.40 -2.66 -1.59
CA PHE A 117 -18.49 -1.55 -1.92
C PHE A 117 -17.92 -0.91 -0.65
N LYS A 118 -18.79 -0.57 0.31
CA LYS A 118 -18.38 0.02 1.59
C LYS A 118 -17.48 -0.91 2.40
N LEU A 119 -17.84 -2.19 2.51
CA LEU A 119 -17.05 -3.16 3.26
C LEU A 119 -15.63 -3.31 2.71
N VAL A 120 -15.46 -3.31 1.39
CA VAL A 120 -14.14 -3.37 0.77
C VAL A 120 -13.33 -2.11 1.09
N LEU A 121 -13.94 -0.92 1.04
CA LEU A 121 -13.29 0.32 1.48
C LEU A 121 -12.92 0.29 2.97
N ASP A 122 -13.83 -0.19 3.82
CA ASP A 122 -13.59 -0.25 5.27
C ASP A 122 -12.40 -1.15 5.60
N VAL A 123 -12.32 -2.32 5.00
CA VAL A 123 -11.19 -3.24 5.28
C VAL A 123 -9.88 -2.71 4.70
N HIS A 124 -9.86 -2.33 3.42
CA HIS A 124 -8.61 -1.97 2.75
C HIS A 124 -8.11 -0.57 3.11
N LEU A 125 -9.00 0.43 3.00
CA LEU A 125 -8.60 1.82 3.22
C LEU A 125 -8.69 2.19 4.69
N MET A 126 -9.87 2.06 5.30
CA MET A 126 -10.02 2.46 6.70
C MET A 126 -9.21 1.59 7.64
N GLY A 127 -9.06 0.29 7.35
CA GLY A 127 -8.16 -0.58 8.10
C GLY A 127 -6.71 -0.11 8.07
N ALA A 128 -6.21 0.31 6.90
CA ALA A 128 -4.87 0.90 6.80
C ALA A 128 -4.76 2.26 7.51
N VAL A 129 -5.80 3.10 7.43
CA VAL A 129 -5.88 4.37 8.17
C VAL A 129 -5.81 4.12 9.68
N HIS A 130 -6.58 3.16 10.21
CA HIS A 130 -6.58 2.79 11.62
C HIS A 130 -5.18 2.34 12.09
N CYS A 131 -4.57 1.43 11.36
CA CYS A 131 -3.24 0.94 11.68
C CYS A 131 -2.19 2.06 11.63
N CYS A 132 -2.18 2.87 10.57
CA CYS A 132 -1.28 4.02 10.48
C CYS A 132 -1.49 5.02 11.63
N LYS A 133 -2.75 5.35 11.92
CA LYS A 133 -3.09 6.30 12.99
C LYS A 133 -2.61 5.82 14.37
N ALA A 134 -2.73 4.52 14.64
CA ALA A 134 -2.31 3.93 15.91
C ALA A 134 -0.77 3.92 16.07
N VAL A 135 0.00 3.64 15.01
CA VAL A 135 1.47 3.59 15.10
C VAL A 135 2.13 4.96 14.92
N TRP A 136 1.45 5.94 14.33
CA TRP A 136 2.02 7.22 13.94
C TRP A 136 2.65 8.01 15.08
N PRO A 137 2.01 8.17 16.27
CA PRO A 137 2.63 8.87 17.40
C PRO A 137 3.93 8.20 17.85
N ILE A 138 3.95 6.87 17.90
CA ILE A 138 5.10 6.07 18.31
C ILE A 138 6.26 6.27 17.33
N MET A 139 6.01 6.12 16.03
CA MET A 139 7.01 6.33 14.99
C MET A 139 7.53 7.78 14.96
N THR A 140 6.67 8.75 15.23
CA THR A 140 7.04 10.17 15.35
C THR A 140 7.99 10.41 16.52
N GLU A 141 7.71 9.85 17.69
CA GLU A 141 8.55 9.94 18.89
C GLU A 141 9.89 9.22 18.68
N GLN A 142 9.86 8.03 18.08
CA GLN A 142 11.04 7.25 17.73
C GLN A 142 11.92 7.91 16.66
N LYS A 143 11.38 8.85 15.87
CA LYS A 143 11.98 9.41 14.66
C LYS A 143 12.41 8.32 13.68
N TYR A 144 11.56 7.33 13.53
CA TYR A 144 11.73 6.20 12.63
C TYR A 144 10.40 5.50 12.37
N GLY A 145 10.11 5.23 11.11
CA GLY A 145 8.98 4.40 10.70
C GLY A 145 9.12 3.95 9.25
N ARG A 146 8.66 2.73 8.97
CA ARG A 146 8.57 2.17 7.62
C ARG A 146 7.17 1.60 7.42
N ILE A 147 6.41 2.21 6.53
CA ILE A 147 5.02 1.82 6.27
C ILE A 147 4.90 1.38 4.82
N VAL A 148 4.37 0.19 4.60
CA VAL A 148 4.10 -0.36 3.27
C VAL A 148 2.60 -0.57 3.11
N MET A 149 2.02 0.06 2.09
CA MET A 149 0.63 -0.10 1.70
C MET A 149 0.53 -1.15 0.59
N THR A 150 -0.18 -2.23 0.79
CA THR A 150 -0.43 -3.19 -0.28
C THR A 150 -1.53 -2.67 -1.20
N THR A 151 -1.11 -2.01 -2.29
CA THR A 151 -1.98 -1.58 -3.39
C THR A 151 -2.20 -2.74 -4.40
N SER A 152 -2.50 -2.46 -5.64
CA SER A 152 -2.74 -3.47 -6.69
C SER A 152 -2.66 -2.84 -8.07
N SER A 153 -2.31 -3.64 -9.09
CA SER A 153 -2.50 -3.28 -10.50
C SER A 153 -3.94 -2.88 -10.82
N SER A 154 -4.93 -3.50 -10.17
CA SER A 154 -6.35 -3.12 -10.30
C SER A 154 -6.61 -1.70 -9.78
N GLY A 155 -5.90 -1.24 -8.75
CA GLY A 155 -5.96 0.14 -8.29
C GLY A 155 -5.26 1.10 -9.24
N LEU A 156 -4.08 0.71 -9.75
CA LEU A 156 -3.25 1.57 -10.59
C LEU A 156 -3.82 1.72 -12.02
N TYR A 157 -4.39 0.62 -12.58
CA TYR A 157 -4.72 0.56 -14.01
C TYR A 157 -6.18 0.17 -14.29
N GLY A 158 -6.93 -0.18 -13.25
CA GLY A 158 -8.30 -0.67 -13.36
C GLY A 158 -8.37 -2.17 -13.71
N ASN A 159 -9.48 -2.81 -13.30
CA ASN A 159 -9.81 -4.16 -13.68
C ASN A 159 -11.34 -4.34 -13.70
N PHE A 160 -11.86 -5.09 -14.67
CA PHE A 160 -13.29 -5.35 -14.79
C PHE A 160 -13.82 -6.09 -13.55
N GLY A 161 -14.96 -5.64 -13.02
CA GLY A 161 -15.60 -6.26 -11.86
C GLY A 161 -15.04 -5.87 -10.50
N GLN A 162 -14.04 -4.97 -10.45
CA GLN A 162 -13.32 -4.59 -9.23
C GLN A 162 -13.40 -3.10 -8.92
N SER A 163 -14.53 -2.46 -9.17
CA SER A 163 -14.67 -1.01 -8.94
C SER A 163 -14.49 -0.61 -7.47
N ASN A 164 -14.98 -1.43 -6.50
CA ASN A 164 -14.76 -1.26 -5.07
C ASN A 164 -13.29 -1.47 -4.69
N TYR A 165 -12.71 -2.59 -5.12
CA TYR A 165 -11.33 -2.98 -4.83
C TYR A 165 -10.33 -2.01 -5.49
N GLY A 166 -10.52 -1.68 -6.77
CA GLY A 166 -9.68 -0.71 -7.48
C GLY A 166 -9.70 0.66 -6.83
N ALA A 167 -10.88 1.17 -6.45
CA ALA A 167 -11.01 2.43 -5.72
C ALA A 167 -10.27 2.40 -4.38
N ALA A 168 -10.45 1.34 -3.57
CA ALA A 168 -9.77 1.18 -2.29
C ALA A 168 -8.24 1.13 -2.45
N LYS A 169 -7.76 0.37 -3.43
CA LYS A 169 -6.31 0.18 -3.66
C LYS A 169 -5.62 1.44 -4.21
N LEU A 170 -6.29 2.23 -5.04
CA LEU A 170 -5.75 3.52 -5.47
C LEU A 170 -5.82 4.57 -4.35
N ALA A 171 -6.85 4.52 -3.51
CA ALA A 171 -6.94 5.40 -2.33
C ALA A 171 -5.76 5.19 -1.35
N LEU A 172 -5.24 3.97 -1.22
CA LEU A 172 -4.02 3.69 -0.44
C LEU A 172 -2.78 4.41 -1.02
N VAL A 173 -2.69 4.55 -2.35
CA VAL A 173 -1.63 5.32 -2.99
C VAL A 173 -1.77 6.81 -2.64
N GLY A 174 -2.98 7.37 -2.68
CA GLY A 174 -3.24 8.75 -2.24
C GLY A 174 -2.87 8.98 -0.78
N LEU A 175 -3.24 8.04 0.12
CA LEU A 175 -2.86 8.08 1.53
C LEU A 175 -1.34 8.00 1.70
N MET A 176 -0.67 7.10 1.02
CA MET A 176 0.79 6.95 0.99
C MET A 176 1.49 8.26 0.60
N GLN A 177 1.04 8.89 -0.50
CA GLN A 177 1.59 10.16 -0.98
C GLN A 177 1.60 11.24 0.10
N THR A 178 0.47 11.40 0.80
CA THR A 178 0.33 12.43 1.85
C THR A 178 1.12 12.08 3.10
N LEU A 179 1.01 10.84 3.61
CA LEU A 179 1.71 10.42 4.81
C LEU A 179 3.25 10.42 4.62
N ALA A 180 3.75 10.16 3.43
CA ALA A 180 5.18 10.25 3.14
C ALA A 180 5.71 11.69 3.27
N ILE A 181 4.92 12.70 2.86
CA ILE A 181 5.27 14.11 3.03
C ILE A 181 5.24 14.51 4.51
N GLU A 182 4.18 14.14 5.22
CA GLU A 182 4.02 14.45 6.66
C GLU A 182 5.09 13.76 7.52
N GLY A 183 5.47 12.54 7.16
CA GLY A 183 6.43 11.71 7.88
C GLY A 183 7.89 12.06 7.64
N ALA A 184 8.22 12.78 6.57
CA ALA A 184 9.60 13.02 6.12
C ALA A 184 10.50 13.61 7.24
N LYS A 185 10.02 14.58 8.00
CA LYS A 185 10.77 15.22 9.09
C LYS A 185 11.03 14.30 10.30
N TYR A 186 10.40 13.13 10.35
CA TYR A 186 10.54 12.14 11.42
C TYR A 186 11.19 10.84 10.93
N ASP A 187 11.76 10.80 9.74
CA ASP A 187 12.24 9.59 9.06
C ASP A 187 11.17 8.48 9.00
N ILE A 188 9.91 8.86 8.84
CA ILE A 188 8.82 7.93 8.54
C ILE A 188 8.69 7.88 7.02
N ARG A 189 9.04 6.73 6.43
CA ARG A 189 8.96 6.48 5.00
C ARG A 189 7.75 5.62 4.68
N VAL A 190 6.93 6.09 3.75
CA VAL A 190 5.68 5.42 3.37
C VAL A 190 5.72 5.09 1.89
N ASN A 191 5.48 3.84 1.55
CA ASN A 191 5.57 3.30 0.20
C ASN A 191 4.37 2.42 -0.12
N SER A 192 4.17 2.11 -1.40
CA SER A 192 3.15 1.19 -1.88
C SER A 192 3.77 0.00 -2.61
N LEU A 193 3.21 -1.18 -2.38
CA LEU A 193 3.54 -2.42 -3.06
C LEU A 193 2.33 -2.89 -3.85
N ALA A 194 2.46 -3.09 -5.16
CA ALA A 194 1.45 -3.66 -6.05
C ALA A 194 1.86 -5.10 -6.42
N PRO A 195 1.42 -6.10 -5.66
CA PRO A 195 1.85 -7.48 -5.87
C PRO A 195 1.02 -8.18 -6.95
N THR A 196 1.68 -9.10 -7.67
CA THR A 196 1.03 -10.13 -8.47
C THR A 196 1.50 -11.50 -7.97
N ALA A 197 0.60 -12.24 -7.33
CA ALA A 197 0.93 -13.54 -6.74
C ALA A 197 -0.27 -14.49 -6.76
N ALA A 198 0.02 -15.78 -6.82
CA ALA A 198 -0.95 -16.83 -6.58
C ALA A 198 -1.25 -16.89 -5.07
N THR A 199 -2.46 -16.58 -4.71
CA THR A 199 -2.98 -16.62 -3.34
C THR A 199 -4.40 -17.18 -3.37
N ARG A 200 -4.99 -17.47 -2.21
CA ARG A 200 -6.42 -17.82 -2.12
C ARG A 200 -7.35 -16.80 -2.82
N MET A 201 -6.87 -15.55 -3.00
CA MET A 201 -7.63 -14.51 -3.70
C MET A 201 -7.57 -14.64 -5.22
N THR A 202 -6.53 -15.27 -5.78
CA THR A 202 -6.24 -15.29 -7.22
C THR A 202 -6.27 -16.70 -7.84
N GLU A 203 -6.34 -17.76 -7.04
CA GLU A 203 -6.34 -19.16 -7.50
C GLU A 203 -7.34 -19.43 -8.63
N SER A 204 -8.52 -18.87 -8.56
CA SER A 204 -9.57 -19.06 -9.55
C SER A 204 -9.40 -18.24 -10.83
N LEU A 205 -8.39 -17.38 -10.90
CA LEU A 205 -8.18 -16.43 -12.01
C LEU A 205 -7.15 -16.91 -13.03
N PHE A 206 -6.27 -17.87 -12.65
CA PHE A 206 -5.15 -18.30 -13.47
C PHE A 206 -5.14 -19.82 -13.69
N PRO A 207 -4.69 -20.29 -14.86
CA PRO A 207 -4.33 -21.69 -15.07
C PRO A 207 -3.25 -22.17 -14.09
N GLU A 208 -3.26 -23.47 -13.75
CA GLU A 208 -2.35 -24.07 -12.77
C GLU A 208 -0.86 -23.81 -13.07
N GLU A 209 -0.47 -23.80 -14.34
CA GLU A 209 0.91 -23.52 -14.76
C GLU A 209 1.34 -22.08 -14.40
N LEU A 210 0.45 -21.10 -14.56
CA LEU A 210 0.73 -19.71 -14.17
C LEU A 210 0.74 -19.55 -12.65
N LEU A 211 -0.09 -20.28 -11.91
CA LEU A 211 -0.07 -20.28 -10.45
C LEU A 211 1.29 -20.73 -9.90
N LYS A 212 1.94 -21.70 -10.55
CA LYS A 212 3.29 -22.14 -10.18
C LYS A 212 4.37 -21.07 -10.39
N ALA A 213 4.18 -20.20 -11.37
CA ALA A 213 5.10 -19.10 -11.67
C ALA A 213 4.86 -17.84 -10.80
N LEU A 214 3.73 -17.77 -10.08
CA LEU A 214 3.31 -16.60 -9.31
C LEU A 214 3.38 -16.86 -7.80
N GLN A 215 4.54 -17.26 -7.30
CA GLN A 215 4.68 -17.55 -5.87
C GLN A 215 4.58 -16.26 -5.03
N ALA A 216 3.91 -16.34 -3.86
CA ALA A 216 3.83 -15.21 -2.93
C ALA A 216 5.22 -14.78 -2.42
N SER A 217 6.17 -15.71 -2.33
CA SER A 217 7.57 -15.45 -1.98
C SER A 217 8.29 -14.54 -2.97
N ASP A 218 7.87 -14.50 -4.24
CA ASP A 218 8.51 -13.68 -5.28
C ASP A 218 8.28 -12.18 -5.07
N VAL A 219 7.26 -11.82 -4.27
CA VAL A 219 6.94 -10.44 -3.90
C VAL A 219 7.76 -9.95 -2.71
N VAL A 220 8.25 -10.87 -1.89
CA VAL A 220 8.97 -10.57 -0.64
C VAL A 220 10.16 -9.62 -0.83
N PRO A 221 11.04 -9.76 -1.84
CA PRO A 221 12.17 -8.85 -2.01
C PRO A 221 11.76 -7.38 -2.11
N ALA A 222 10.68 -7.06 -2.83
CA ALA A 222 10.18 -5.68 -2.93
C ALA A 222 9.68 -5.17 -1.57
N MET A 223 8.92 -5.98 -0.82
CA MET A 223 8.47 -5.61 0.53
C MET A 223 9.66 -5.34 1.45
N LEU A 224 10.68 -6.19 1.46
CA LEU A 224 11.88 -6.02 2.30
C LEU A 224 12.63 -4.73 1.96
N VAL A 225 12.75 -4.38 0.68
CA VAL A 225 13.35 -3.11 0.23
C VAL A 225 12.54 -1.93 0.74
N LEU A 226 11.20 -1.97 0.59
CA LEU A 226 10.30 -0.89 1.01
C LEU A 226 10.20 -0.72 2.54
N ALA A 227 10.55 -1.76 3.31
CA ALA A 227 10.57 -1.75 4.76
C ALA A 227 11.97 -1.54 5.36
N SER A 228 13.03 -1.51 4.54
CA SER A 228 14.43 -1.46 5.00
C SER A 228 14.83 -0.10 5.58
N GLU A 229 15.97 -0.06 6.26
CA GLU A 229 16.60 1.18 6.76
C GLU A 229 16.72 2.24 5.66
N GLN A 230 17.11 1.82 4.45
CA GLN A 230 17.32 2.68 3.30
C GLN A 230 16.15 2.69 2.31
N ALA A 231 14.94 2.31 2.77
CA ALA A 231 13.76 2.33 1.94
C ALA A 231 13.60 3.69 1.23
N PRO A 232 13.12 3.73 -0.01
CA PRO A 232 12.66 4.99 -0.60
C PRO A 232 11.48 5.56 0.19
N SER A 233 11.02 6.73 -0.16
CA SER A 233 9.72 7.25 0.29
C SER A 233 8.88 7.65 -0.92
N ARG A 234 7.55 7.42 -0.86
CA ARG A 234 6.60 7.68 -1.95
C ARG A 234 6.80 6.82 -3.19
N ALA A 235 7.50 5.70 -3.08
CA ALA A 235 7.65 4.75 -4.18
C ALA A 235 6.45 3.84 -4.31
N ILE A 236 6.11 3.48 -5.55
CA ILE A 236 5.16 2.42 -5.88
C ILE A 236 5.95 1.34 -6.61
N LEU A 237 6.18 0.19 -5.96
CA LEU A 237 6.81 -0.96 -6.61
C LEU A 237 5.75 -2.00 -6.99
N CYS A 238 5.79 -2.46 -8.22
CA CYS A 238 5.11 -3.65 -8.70
C CYS A 238 6.05 -4.85 -8.51
N ALA A 239 5.52 -6.00 -8.12
CA ALA A 239 6.33 -7.19 -7.90
C ALA A 239 5.53 -8.48 -8.16
N GLY A 240 6.10 -9.42 -8.91
CA GLY A 240 5.51 -10.73 -9.18
C GLY A 240 6.39 -11.57 -10.09
N ALA A 241 6.34 -12.89 -9.94
CA ALA A 241 7.13 -13.82 -10.74
C ALA A 241 8.63 -13.49 -10.83
N GLY A 242 9.21 -12.91 -9.76
CA GLY A 242 10.61 -12.48 -9.74
C GLY A 242 10.92 -11.20 -10.53
N SER A 243 9.91 -10.50 -11.04
CA SER A 243 10.03 -9.21 -11.76
C SER A 243 9.62 -8.04 -10.86
N PHE A 244 10.28 -6.89 -11.05
CA PHE A 244 10.08 -5.69 -10.24
C PHE A 244 10.05 -4.46 -11.13
N GLU A 245 8.98 -3.68 -11.06
CA GLU A 245 8.81 -2.44 -11.81
C GLU A 245 8.43 -1.29 -10.88
N ALA A 246 8.65 -0.05 -11.31
CA ALA A 246 8.16 1.14 -10.63
C ALA A 246 6.95 1.72 -11.37
N ALA A 247 5.88 2.02 -10.64
CA ALA A 247 4.76 2.80 -11.13
C ALA A 247 4.86 4.23 -10.62
N ASN A 248 4.43 5.21 -11.44
CA ASN A 248 4.47 6.62 -11.07
C ASN A 248 3.16 7.30 -11.44
N ILE A 249 2.74 8.27 -10.63
CA ILE A 249 1.71 9.26 -10.99
C ILE A 249 2.46 10.44 -11.56
N THR A 250 2.31 10.68 -12.86
CA THR A 250 3.02 11.70 -13.61
C THR A 250 2.09 12.82 -14.06
N MET A 251 2.65 13.97 -14.38
CA MET A 251 1.96 15.12 -14.96
C MET A 251 2.74 15.59 -16.19
N THR A 252 2.04 15.75 -17.31
CA THR A 252 2.61 16.28 -18.55
C THR A 252 2.90 17.78 -18.41
N GLN A 253 3.72 18.32 -19.29
CA GLN A 253 3.96 19.76 -19.34
C GLN A 253 2.69 20.54 -19.77
N GLY A 254 1.80 19.95 -20.56
CA GLY A 254 0.58 20.58 -21.04
C GLY A 254 0.81 21.88 -21.80
N VAL A 255 -0.26 22.64 -22.03
CA VAL A 255 -0.26 23.91 -22.78
C VAL A 255 -0.91 25.04 -21.99
N TRP A 256 -0.55 26.27 -22.30
CA TRP A 256 -1.30 27.44 -21.88
C TRP A 256 -2.21 27.92 -23.01
N ILE A 257 -3.48 28.21 -22.73
CA ILE A 257 -4.49 28.64 -23.70
C ILE A 257 -5.02 30.04 -23.33
N GLY A 258 -5.03 30.37 -22.04
CA GLY A 258 -5.57 31.63 -21.56
C GLY A 258 -7.04 31.54 -21.18
N ARG A 259 -7.74 32.69 -21.26
CA ARG A 259 -9.11 32.86 -20.77
C ARG A 259 -10.10 33.36 -21.83
N ALA A 260 -9.77 33.22 -23.10
CA ALA A 260 -10.63 33.62 -24.22
C ALA A 260 -11.94 32.82 -24.23
N ALA A 261 -12.97 33.37 -24.83
CA ALA A 261 -14.28 32.70 -24.90
C ALA A 261 -14.25 31.37 -25.67
N ASP A 262 -13.32 31.22 -26.62
CA ASP A 262 -13.07 30.01 -27.42
C ASP A 262 -12.02 29.08 -26.81
N ALA A 263 -11.65 29.29 -25.54
CA ALA A 263 -10.69 28.41 -24.86
C ALA A 263 -11.07 26.91 -24.87
N PRO A 264 -12.34 26.50 -24.75
CA PRO A 264 -12.72 25.09 -24.89
C PRO A 264 -12.38 24.49 -26.26
N GLU A 265 -12.61 25.23 -27.34
CA GLU A 265 -12.32 24.81 -28.72
C GLU A 265 -10.80 24.72 -28.94
N GLN A 266 -10.05 25.69 -28.44
CA GLN A 266 -8.58 25.68 -28.47
C GLN A 266 -8.02 24.49 -27.68
N LEU A 267 -8.57 24.18 -26.50
CA LEU A 267 -8.17 23.02 -25.71
C LEU A 267 -8.46 21.71 -26.47
N ALA A 268 -9.64 21.60 -27.07
CA ALA A 268 -10.01 20.43 -27.83
C ALA A 268 -9.07 20.21 -29.04
N ALA A 269 -8.74 21.27 -29.78
CA ALA A 269 -7.84 21.23 -30.93
C ALA A 269 -6.39 20.84 -30.53
N ARG A 270 -5.95 21.18 -29.31
CA ARG A 270 -4.60 20.93 -28.80
C ARG A 270 -4.51 19.78 -27.79
N LEU A 271 -5.54 18.96 -27.66
CA LEU A 271 -5.59 17.86 -26.68
C LEU A 271 -4.42 16.86 -26.83
N ALA A 272 -3.94 16.64 -28.05
CA ALA A 272 -2.79 15.80 -28.32
C ALA A 272 -1.50 16.37 -27.68
N GLU A 273 -1.28 17.69 -27.74
CA GLU A 273 -0.14 18.36 -27.08
C GLU A 273 -0.25 18.26 -25.55
N VAL A 274 -1.46 18.49 -24.99
CA VAL A 274 -1.70 18.38 -23.55
C VAL A 274 -1.31 16.98 -23.04
N ARG A 275 -1.56 15.95 -23.84
CA ARG A 275 -1.30 14.54 -23.50
C ARG A 275 0.10 14.05 -23.85
N GLN A 276 0.94 14.90 -24.47
CA GLN A 276 2.30 14.52 -24.83
C GLN A 276 3.13 14.28 -23.60
N ARG A 277 3.81 13.14 -23.54
CA ARG A 277 4.54 12.68 -22.35
C ARG A 277 6.00 13.16 -22.30
N GLU A 278 6.50 13.77 -23.37
CA GLU A 278 7.84 14.34 -23.36
C GLU A 278 7.96 15.42 -22.28
N GLY A 279 8.96 15.30 -21.43
CA GLY A 279 9.18 16.20 -20.30
C GLY A 279 8.17 16.04 -19.16
N GLU A 280 7.40 14.92 -19.11
CA GLU A 280 6.53 14.65 -17.96
C GLU A 280 7.34 14.57 -16.67
N ILE A 281 6.73 14.97 -15.56
CA ILE A 281 7.34 14.97 -14.24
C ILE A 281 6.55 14.09 -13.27
N VAL A 282 7.21 13.59 -12.23
CA VAL A 282 6.57 13.04 -11.04
C VAL A 282 6.48 14.18 -10.01
N PRO A 283 5.29 14.79 -9.78
CA PRO A 283 5.15 15.91 -8.87
C PRO A 283 5.55 15.55 -7.44
N GLU A 284 6.32 16.41 -6.78
CA GLU A 284 6.74 16.17 -5.40
C GLU A 284 5.61 16.37 -4.38
N SER A 285 4.62 17.20 -4.72
CA SER A 285 3.43 17.45 -3.89
C SER A 285 2.29 17.96 -4.76
N GLY A 286 1.09 18.07 -4.18
CA GLY A 286 -0.07 18.67 -4.84
C GLY A 286 0.13 20.11 -5.29
N THR A 287 1.03 20.86 -4.66
CA THR A 287 1.34 22.26 -5.03
C THR A 287 2.09 22.38 -6.36
N ALA A 288 2.78 21.32 -6.80
CA ALA A 288 3.54 21.34 -8.04
C ALA A 288 2.66 21.63 -9.27
N GLN A 289 1.40 21.16 -9.28
CA GLN A 289 0.45 21.47 -10.34
C GLN A 289 0.19 22.96 -10.42
N GLY A 290 -0.20 23.60 -9.33
CA GLY A 290 -0.47 25.03 -9.29
C GLY A 290 0.75 25.88 -9.64
N HIS A 291 1.96 25.48 -9.23
CA HIS A 291 3.18 26.17 -9.61
C HIS A 291 3.44 26.10 -11.13
N LEU A 292 3.24 24.95 -11.76
CA LEU A 292 3.38 24.78 -13.22
C LEU A 292 2.37 25.67 -13.98
N GLU A 293 1.11 25.66 -13.55
CA GLU A 293 0.03 26.48 -14.15
C GLU A 293 0.31 27.97 -14.03
N LEU A 294 0.68 28.43 -12.82
CA LEU A 294 1.01 29.85 -12.57
C LEU A 294 2.25 30.28 -13.34
N SER A 295 3.30 29.45 -13.42
CA SER A 295 4.51 29.80 -14.16
C SER A 295 4.23 30.09 -15.63
N LYS A 296 3.37 29.28 -16.27
CA LYS A 296 2.95 29.50 -17.66
C LYS A 296 2.14 30.79 -17.82
N ALA A 297 1.18 31.03 -16.92
CA ALA A 297 0.38 32.24 -16.95
C ALA A 297 1.25 33.49 -16.77
N MET A 298 2.20 33.48 -15.81
CA MET A 298 3.12 34.60 -15.58
C MET A 298 4.08 34.85 -16.75
N ALA A 299 4.51 33.81 -17.46
CA ALA A 299 5.34 33.97 -18.65
C ALA A 299 4.61 34.75 -19.77
N GLN A 300 3.31 34.54 -19.93
CA GLN A 300 2.49 35.27 -20.92
C GLN A 300 2.23 36.73 -20.50
N ILE A 301 2.02 37.00 -19.21
CA ILE A 301 1.84 38.38 -18.71
C ILE A 301 3.11 39.21 -18.93
N LYS A 302 4.30 38.60 -18.77
CA LYS A 302 5.57 39.30 -18.99
C LYS A 302 5.91 39.52 -20.47
N ALA A 303 5.30 38.75 -21.36
CA ALA A 303 5.51 38.82 -22.81
C ALA A 303 4.60 39.87 -23.50
N GLN A 304 3.61 40.41 -22.78
CA GLN A 304 2.74 41.55 -23.19
C GLN A 304 3.32 42.86 -22.70
#